data_3f96362328e7fcc2e1a1d9b14318e56d
#
_entry.id   3f96362328e7fcc2e1a1d9b14318e56d
#
_cell.length_a   1.000
_cell.length_b   1.000
_cell.length_c   1.000
_cell.angle_alpha   90.00
_cell.angle_beta   90.00
_cell.angle_gamma   90.00
#
_symmetry.space_group_name_H-M   'P 1'
#
loop_
_entity.id
_entity.type
_entity.pdbx_description
1 polymer ?
#
loop_
_entity_poly.entity_id
_entity_poly.type
_entity_poly.pdbx_seq_one_letter_code
_entity_poly.pdbx_strand_id
1 'polypeptide(L)'
;MRAVRRRPTPLFVPHLLEPEIAMSSRKFGLNLVVVLAIAALFTGFWALINRPVNAPNWPEQISGFSYSPFQQGQYPQKDQYPTDDQMRQDLAIMSKLTDNIRTYSVDGTLGDIPKLAEEFGLRVTLGIWISPDLERNEREIQRAIEIANSSRSVVRVVVGNEALFREEITPEALIVLLDRVRAAVKVPVTTSEQWHIWEKNPQ
;
A
#
# COMPACT_ATOMS: atom_id res chain seq x y z
N MET A 1 -91.02 35.84 -8.12
CA MET A 1 -90.29 34.94 -7.26
C MET A 1 -88.79 35.33 -7.29
N ARG A 2 -88.30 35.95 -6.17
CA ARG A 2 -86.90 36.37 -6.02
C ARG A 2 -86.14 35.29 -5.23
N ALA A 3 -85.15 34.68 -5.81
CA ALA A 3 -84.30 33.68 -5.21
C ALA A 3 -83.34 34.40 -4.19
N VAL A 4 -83.36 34.01 -2.96
CA VAL A 4 -82.50 34.49 -1.86
C VAL A 4 -81.22 33.65 -1.97
N ARG A 5 -80.07 34.23 -2.39
CA ARG A 5 -78.74 33.64 -2.29
C ARG A 5 -78.26 33.64 -0.85
N ARG A 6 -78.16 32.49 -0.22
CA ARG A 6 -77.46 32.30 1.06
C ARG A 6 -75.97 32.38 0.83
N ARG A 7 -75.27 33.25 1.60
CA ARG A 7 -73.83 33.33 1.65
C ARG A 7 -73.29 32.13 2.45
N PRO A 8 -72.24 31.49 2.01
CA PRO A 8 -71.61 30.43 2.84
C PRO A 8 -70.92 31.03 4.08
N THR A 9 -71.12 30.40 5.22
CA THR A 9 -70.49 30.71 6.50
C THR A 9 -68.99 30.36 6.36
N PRO A 10 -68.07 31.24 6.83
CA PRO A 10 -66.64 30.90 6.80
C PRO A 10 -66.38 29.76 7.82
N LEU A 11 -65.70 28.70 7.35
CA LEU A 11 -65.18 27.64 8.18
C LEU A 11 -64.12 28.24 9.12
N PHE A 12 -64.39 28.19 10.44
CA PHE A 12 -63.42 28.49 11.47
C PHE A 12 -62.36 27.36 11.47
N VAL A 13 -61.18 27.64 10.96
CA VAL A 13 -60.02 26.78 11.08
C VAL A 13 -59.38 27.14 12.40
N PRO A 14 -59.35 26.22 13.41
CA PRO A 14 -58.61 26.49 14.63
C PRO A 14 -57.14 26.58 14.27
N HIS A 15 -56.51 27.74 14.47
CA HIS A 15 -55.07 27.86 14.48
C HIS A 15 -54.56 26.92 15.58
N LEU A 16 -53.96 25.80 15.15
CA LEU A 16 -53.11 25.00 16.02
C LEU A 16 -51.96 25.93 16.40
N LEU A 17 -52.03 26.44 17.64
CA LEU A 17 -50.93 27.14 18.28
C LEU A 17 -49.77 26.12 18.35
N GLU A 18 -48.84 26.22 17.43
CA GLU A 18 -47.54 25.57 17.62
C GLU A 18 -46.95 26.12 18.93
N PRO A 19 -46.54 25.26 19.86
CA PRO A 19 -45.90 25.74 21.06
C PRO A 19 -44.60 26.42 20.64
N GLU A 20 -44.54 27.76 20.64
CA GLU A 20 -43.31 28.50 20.64
C GLU A 20 -42.50 28.03 21.86
N ILE A 21 -41.52 27.14 21.63
CA ILE A 21 -40.54 26.77 22.64
C ILE A 21 -39.58 27.96 22.78
N ALA A 22 -40.07 29.05 23.36
CA ALA A 22 -39.27 30.19 23.76
C ALA A 22 -38.37 29.74 24.92
N MET A 23 -37.17 29.25 24.58
CA MET A 23 -36.17 28.88 25.56
C MET A 23 -35.74 30.14 26.33
N SER A 24 -36.00 30.21 27.64
CA SER A 24 -35.56 31.33 28.49
C SER A 24 -34.08 31.60 28.24
N SER A 25 -33.68 32.85 28.01
CA SER A 25 -32.29 33.29 27.76
C SER A 25 -31.29 32.74 28.78
N ARG A 26 -31.73 32.55 30.03
CA ARG A 26 -30.93 31.94 31.10
C ARG A 26 -30.69 30.45 30.88
N LYS A 27 -31.67 29.70 30.37
CA LYS A 27 -31.50 28.28 30.02
C LYS A 27 -30.62 28.12 28.77
N PHE A 28 -30.77 29.01 27.80
CA PHE A 28 -29.90 29.05 26.62
C PHE A 28 -28.45 29.29 27.01
N GLY A 29 -28.17 30.28 27.86
CA GLY A 29 -26.81 30.55 28.33
C GLY A 29 -26.20 29.38 29.11
N LEU A 30 -26.97 28.72 29.97
CA LEU A 30 -26.50 27.54 30.70
C LEU A 30 -26.18 26.36 29.75
N ASN A 31 -27.07 26.08 28.81
CA ASN A 31 -26.83 25.00 27.82
C ASN A 31 -25.61 25.29 26.96
N LEU A 32 -25.40 26.53 26.55
CA LEU A 32 -24.20 26.92 25.78
C LEU A 32 -22.93 26.69 26.60
N VAL A 33 -22.89 27.06 27.86
CA VAL A 33 -21.76 26.84 28.77
C VAL A 33 -21.47 25.33 28.91
N VAL A 34 -22.50 24.51 29.11
CA VAL A 34 -22.35 23.04 29.20
C VAL A 34 -21.78 22.45 27.90
N VAL A 35 -22.32 22.86 26.75
CA VAL A 35 -21.83 22.39 25.46
C VAL A 35 -20.35 22.78 25.23
N LEU A 36 -19.98 24.02 25.55
CA LEU A 36 -18.59 24.48 25.43
C LEU A 36 -17.66 23.74 26.40
N ALA A 37 -18.10 23.47 27.63
CA ALA A 37 -17.32 22.70 28.59
C ALA A 37 -17.07 21.26 28.09
N ILE A 38 -18.11 20.60 27.59
CA ILE A 38 -18.00 19.25 26.99
C ILE A 38 -17.06 19.29 25.78
N ALA A 39 -17.22 20.25 24.87
CA ALA A 39 -16.36 20.40 23.71
C ALA A 39 -14.90 20.61 24.12
N ALA A 40 -14.65 21.47 25.11
CA ALA A 40 -13.31 21.72 25.64
C ALA A 40 -12.67 20.46 26.26
N LEU A 41 -13.45 19.69 27.05
CA LEU A 41 -13.00 18.43 27.62
C LEU A 41 -12.62 17.40 26.56
N PHE A 42 -13.49 17.19 25.57
CA PHE A 42 -13.23 16.24 24.49
C PHE A 42 -12.05 16.68 23.63
N THR A 43 -11.96 17.96 23.28
CA THR A 43 -10.82 18.49 22.51
C THR A 43 -9.53 18.38 23.29
N GLY A 44 -9.54 18.70 24.58
CA GLY A 44 -8.36 18.56 25.45
C GLY A 44 -7.91 17.11 25.60
N PHE A 45 -8.85 16.20 25.80
CA PHE A 45 -8.57 14.76 25.86
C PHE A 45 -8.00 14.23 24.53
N TRP A 46 -8.64 14.63 23.42
CA TRP A 46 -8.15 14.26 22.08
C TRP A 46 -6.74 14.80 21.84
N ALA A 47 -6.46 16.06 22.16
CA ALA A 47 -5.14 16.68 22.02
C ALA A 47 -4.06 16.00 22.89
N LEU A 48 -4.45 15.52 24.10
CA LEU A 48 -3.55 14.77 24.98
C LEU A 48 -3.15 13.42 24.41
N ILE A 49 -4.12 12.68 23.84
CA ILE A 49 -3.86 11.35 23.24
C ILE A 49 -3.12 11.48 21.91
N ASN A 50 -3.46 12.49 21.11
CA ASN A 50 -2.88 12.71 19.79
C ASN A 50 -1.74 13.73 19.81
N ARG A 51 -0.92 13.74 20.87
CA ARG A 51 0.28 14.56 20.90
C ARG A 51 1.17 14.17 19.75
N PRO A 52 1.66 15.14 18.94
CA PRO A 52 2.62 14.83 17.89
C PRO A 52 3.87 14.23 18.54
N VAL A 53 4.18 13.00 18.15
CA VAL A 53 5.47 12.39 18.45
C VAL A 53 6.44 12.95 17.40
N ASN A 54 7.51 13.62 17.85
CA ASN A 54 8.54 14.04 16.93
C ASN A 54 9.11 12.78 16.27
N ALA A 55 8.96 12.69 14.95
CA ALA A 55 9.62 11.63 14.20
C ALA A 55 11.13 11.71 14.45
N PRO A 56 11.82 10.59 14.57
CA PRO A 56 13.29 10.60 14.63
C PRO A 56 13.82 11.27 13.36
N ASN A 57 14.99 11.89 13.46
CA ASN A 57 15.67 12.43 12.31
C ASN A 57 15.85 11.34 11.25
N TRP A 58 15.77 11.74 9.98
CA TRP A 58 16.06 10.85 8.86
C TRP A 58 17.44 10.21 9.07
N PRO A 59 17.59 8.87 8.91
CA PRO A 59 18.88 8.21 9.06
C PRO A 59 19.84 8.73 7.98
N GLU A 60 21.12 8.82 8.31
CA GLU A 60 22.16 9.22 7.35
C GLU A 60 22.23 8.25 6.15
N GLN A 61 21.94 6.97 6.40
CA GLN A 61 21.88 5.93 5.38
C GLN A 61 20.61 5.10 5.53
N ILE A 62 19.90 4.90 4.43
CA ILE A 62 18.69 4.09 4.35
C ILE A 62 19.09 2.62 4.19
N SER A 63 18.45 1.73 4.93
CA SER A 63 18.75 0.29 4.89
C SER A 63 18.50 -0.35 3.53
N GLY A 64 17.55 0.16 2.74
CA GLY A 64 17.24 -0.32 1.39
C GLY A 64 15.97 0.27 0.83
N PHE A 65 15.83 0.22 -0.49
CA PHE A 65 14.63 0.61 -1.21
C PHE A 65 14.03 -0.56 -1.98
N SER A 66 12.72 -0.61 -2.04
CA SER A 66 12.00 -1.35 -3.07
C SER A 66 12.07 -0.57 -4.38
N TYR A 67 12.50 -1.23 -5.45
CA TYR A 67 12.77 -0.60 -6.72
C TYR A 67 11.93 -1.21 -7.84
N SER A 68 11.17 -0.35 -8.50
CA SER A 68 10.41 -0.67 -9.70
C SER A 68 10.67 0.43 -10.73
N PRO A 69 11.41 0.16 -11.81
CA PRO A 69 11.98 1.17 -12.70
C PRO A 69 11.02 1.74 -13.73
N PHE A 70 9.75 1.36 -13.72
CA PHE A 70 8.78 1.78 -14.72
C PHE A 70 8.53 3.28 -14.69
N GLN A 71 8.67 3.92 -15.85
CA GLN A 71 8.38 5.33 -16.08
C GLN A 71 6.92 5.52 -16.50
N GLN A 72 6.47 6.78 -16.50
CA GLN A 72 5.12 7.10 -16.99
C GLN A 72 4.92 6.59 -18.41
N GLY A 73 3.85 5.82 -18.63
CA GLY A 73 3.50 5.24 -19.92
C GLY A 73 4.16 3.90 -20.22
N GLN A 74 4.97 3.36 -19.33
CA GLN A 74 5.53 2.01 -19.43
C GLN A 74 4.68 1.01 -18.63
N TYR A 75 4.32 -0.10 -19.26
CA TYR A 75 3.47 -1.13 -18.67
C TYR A 75 3.98 -2.52 -19.08
N PRO A 76 4.32 -3.41 -18.13
CA PRO A 76 4.80 -4.77 -18.44
C PRO A 76 3.77 -5.59 -19.21
N GLN A 77 2.45 -5.34 -18.99
CA GLN A 77 1.37 -6.02 -19.73
C GLN A 77 1.33 -5.66 -21.22
N LYS A 78 2.08 -4.63 -21.65
CA LYS A 78 2.20 -4.18 -23.03
C LYS A 78 3.62 -4.34 -23.59
N ASP A 79 4.46 -5.13 -22.91
CA ASP A 79 5.87 -5.30 -23.21
C ASP A 79 6.67 -3.97 -23.26
N GLN A 80 6.21 -2.98 -22.49
CA GLN A 80 6.84 -1.66 -22.40
C GLN A 80 7.69 -1.61 -21.13
N TYR A 81 8.96 -2.00 -21.27
CA TYR A 81 9.93 -2.05 -20.18
C TYR A 81 10.83 -0.81 -20.18
N PRO A 82 11.39 -0.45 -19.01
CA PRO A 82 12.45 0.56 -18.91
C PRO A 82 13.68 0.17 -19.72
N THR A 83 14.40 1.17 -20.24
CA THR A 83 15.70 0.94 -20.86
C THR A 83 16.81 0.85 -19.80
N ASP A 84 17.94 0.24 -20.15
CA ASP A 84 19.13 0.20 -19.30
C ASP A 84 19.58 1.59 -18.84
N ASP A 85 19.51 2.59 -19.73
CA ASP A 85 19.92 3.95 -19.39
C ASP A 85 18.98 4.62 -18.37
N GLN A 86 17.68 4.36 -18.45
CA GLN A 86 16.73 4.80 -17.43
C GLN A 86 17.05 4.15 -16.09
N MET A 87 17.28 2.83 -16.07
CA MET A 87 17.63 2.10 -14.86
C MET A 87 18.98 2.58 -14.27
N ARG A 88 20.01 2.85 -15.11
CA ARG A 88 21.27 3.43 -14.62
C ARG A 88 21.10 4.78 -13.97
N GLN A 89 20.24 5.65 -14.53
CA GLN A 89 19.95 6.96 -13.91
C GLN A 89 19.33 6.80 -12.52
N ASP A 90 18.37 5.91 -12.38
CA ASP A 90 17.72 5.62 -11.09
C ASP A 90 18.73 5.05 -10.09
N LEU A 91 19.51 4.04 -10.49
CA LEU A 91 20.50 3.37 -9.65
C LEU A 91 21.62 4.32 -9.19
N ALA A 92 22.03 5.26 -10.06
CA ALA A 92 22.99 6.31 -9.70
C ALA A 92 22.46 7.28 -8.61
N ILE A 93 21.15 7.50 -8.57
CA ILE A 93 20.53 8.29 -7.50
C ILE A 93 20.43 7.46 -6.23
N MET A 94 19.97 6.21 -6.34
CA MET A 94 19.74 5.34 -5.20
C MET A 94 21.03 4.99 -4.47
N SER A 95 22.14 4.79 -5.19
CA SER A 95 23.45 4.46 -4.61
C SER A 95 24.03 5.55 -3.68
N LYS A 96 23.50 6.78 -3.75
CA LYS A 96 23.86 7.87 -2.82
C LYS A 96 23.09 7.79 -1.50
N LEU A 97 22.03 6.98 -1.43
CA LEU A 97 21.09 6.93 -0.32
C LEU A 97 21.10 5.57 0.39
N THR A 98 21.48 4.51 -0.30
CA THR A 98 21.45 3.14 0.22
C THR A 98 22.46 2.25 -0.50
N ASP A 99 22.84 1.15 0.15
CA ASP A 99 23.61 0.05 -0.46
C ASP A 99 22.73 -1.11 -0.94
N ASN A 100 21.41 -1.06 -0.71
CA ASN A 100 20.53 -2.18 -0.97
C ASN A 100 19.28 -1.78 -1.73
N ILE A 101 18.92 -2.59 -2.73
CA ILE A 101 17.64 -2.50 -3.42
C ILE A 101 16.93 -3.85 -3.44
N ARG A 102 15.61 -3.83 -3.55
CA ARG A 102 14.79 -5.02 -3.77
C ARG A 102 14.00 -4.87 -5.05
N THR A 103 14.08 -5.87 -5.93
CA THR A 103 13.27 -5.98 -7.15
C THR A 103 12.10 -6.95 -6.97
N TYR A 104 11.21 -7.05 -7.96
CA TYR A 104 10.00 -7.85 -7.88
C TYR A 104 9.86 -8.90 -8.98
N SER A 105 10.59 -8.75 -10.09
CA SER A 105 10.54 -9.62 -11.28
C SER A 105 11.85 -9.54 -12.02
N VAL A 106 12.11 -10.53 -12.85
CA VAL A 106 13.24 -10.58 -13.79
C VAL A 106 12.77 -10.57 -15.25
N ASP A 107 11.50 -10.30 -15.49
CA ASP A 107 10.90 -10.29 -16.82
C ASP A 107 11.40 -9.10 -17.66
N GLY A 108 11.47 -9.25 -18.98
CA GLY A 108 11.97 -8.22 -19.89
C GLY A 108 13.34 -7.68 -19.47
N THR A 109 13.55 -6.38 -19.50
CA THR A 109 14.80 -5.72 -19.09
C THR A 109 15.02 -5.70 -17.57
N LEU A 110 14.00 -6.06 -16.74
CA LEU A 110 14.15 -6.08 -15.29
C LEU A 110 15.23 -7.08 -14.83
N GLY A 111 15.47 -8.13 -15.61
CA GLY A 111 16.55 -9.08 -15.35
C GLY A 111 17.96 -8.49 -15.47
N ASP A 112 18.12 -7.32 -16.07
CA ASP A 112 19.42 -6.66 -16.22
C ASP A 112 19.77 -5.78 -15.00
N ILE A 113 18.80 -5.49 -14.12
CA ILE A 113 18.99 -4.67 -12.91
C ILE A 113 20.16 -5.16 -12.06
N PRO A 114 20.33 -6.45 -11.73
CA PRO A 114 21.46 -6.89 -10.92
C PRO A 114 22.82 -6.58 -11.52
N LYS A 115 22.97 -6.75 -12.83
CA LYS A 115 24.22 -6.42 -13.53
C LYS A 115 24.47 -4.91 -13.52
N LEU A 116 23.43 -4.10 -13.77
CA LEU A 116 23.54 -2.64 -13.71
C LEU A 116 23.83 -2.15 -12.29
N ALA A 117 23.26 -2.79 -11.28
CA ALA A 117 23.49 -2.47 -9.87
C ALA A 117 24.96 -2.65 -9.44
N GLU A 118 25.69 -3.59 -10.08
CA GLU A 118 27.13 -3.78 -9.85
C GLU A 118 27.96 -2.54 -10.21
N GLU A 119 27.54 -1.79 -11.24
CA GLU A 119 28.21 -0.55 -11.68
C GLU A 119 28.20 0.52 -10.57
N PHE A 120 27.24 0.46 -9.65
CA PHE A 120 27.03 1.42 -8.57
C PHE A 120 27.30 0.83 -7.17
N GLY A 121 27.79 -0.40 -7.07
CA GLY A 121 28.07 -1.05 -5.80
C GLY A 121 26.83 -1.42 -4.98
N LEU A 122 25.64 -1.45 -5.60
CA LEU A 122 24.39 -1.80 -4.95
C LEU A 122 24.22 -3.31 -4.81
N ARG A 123 23.72 -3.75 -3.69
CA ARG A 123 23.31 -5.13 -3.41
C ARG A 123 21.83 -5.32 -3.74
N VAL A 124 21.48 -6.43 -4.35
CA VAL A 124 20.14 -6.71 -4.86
C VAL A 124 19.51 -7.88 -4.10
N THR A 125 18.36 -7.64 -3.51
CA THR A 125 17.39 -8.68 -3.16
C THR A 125 16.52 -8.91 -4.38
N LEU A 126 16.78 -10.01 -5.10
CA LEU A 126 16.17 -10.34 -6.39
C LEU A 126 14.79 -10.92 -6.20
N GLY A 127 13.77 -10.30 -6.78
CA GLY A 127 12.39 -10.80 -6.77
C GLY A 127 12.09 -11.68 -7.98
N ILE A 128 11.31 -12.74 -7.75
CA ILE A 128 10.68 -13.59 -8.75
C ILE A 128 9.17 -13.36 -8.66
N TRP A 129 8.55 -12.90 -9.74
CA TRP A 129 7.11 -12.72 -9.75
C TRP A 129 6.41 -14.06 -9.96
N ILE A 130 5.53 -14.43 -9.03
CA ILE A 130 4.69 -15.63 -9.14
C ILE A 130 3.25 -15.20 -9.40
N SER A 131 2.63 -15.85 -10.38
CA SER A 131 1.27 -15.60 -10.86
C SER A 131 0.55 -16.91 -11.17
N PRO A 132 -0.73 -16.91 -11.58
CA PRO A 132 -1.43 -18.11 -12.05
C PRO A 132 -0.88 -18.67 -13.37
N ASP A 133 -0.09 -17.91 -14.12
CA ASP A 133 0.56 -18.35 -15.37
C ASP A 133 1.81 -19.19 -15.06
N LEU A 134 1.67 -20.50 -15.14
CA LEU A 134 2.75 -21.46 -14.83
C LEU A 134 3.92 -21.36 -15.78
N GLU A 135 3.69 -21.09 -17.08
CA GLU A 135 4.76 -20.95 -18.06
C GLU A 135 5.59 -19.68 -17.77
N ARG A 136 4.93 -18.60 -17.41
CA ARG A 136 5.62 -17.37 -16.99
C ARG A 136 6.42 -17.61 -15.71
N ASN A 137 5.84 -18.28 -14.71
CA ASN A 137 6.56 -18.63 -13.48
C ASN A 137 7.81 -19.45 -13.76
N GLU A 138 7.73 -20.40 -14.69
CA GLU A 138 8.88 -21.20 -15.08
C GLU A 138 10.00 -20.35 -15.69
N ARG A 139 9.67 -19.44 -16.62
CA ARG A 139 10.63 -18.50 -17.21
C ARG A 139 11.27 -17.57 -16.18
N GLU A 140 10.45 -16.99 -15.28
CA GLU A 140 10.90 -16.14 -14.18
C GLU A 140 11.88 -16.88 -13.27
N ILE A 141 11.54 -18.10 -12.85
CA ILE A 141 12.38 -18.92 -11.94
C ILE A 141 13.70 -19.28 -12.60
N GLN A 142 13.68 -19.79 -13.82
CA GLN A 142 14.91 -20.16 -14.54
C GLN A 142 15.85 -18.98 -14.69
N ARG A 143 15.33 -17.87 -15.18
CA ARG A 143 16.11 -16.64 -15.35
C ARG A 143 16.67 -16.10 -14.05
N ALA A 144 15.86 -16.09 -12.97
CA ALA A 144 16.31 -15.63 -11.66
C ALA A 144 17.44 -16.51 -11.10
N ILE A 145 17.38 -17.84 -11.28
CA ILE A 145 18.45 -18.78 -10.87
C ILE A 145 19.74 -18.47 -11.63
N GLU A 146 19.66 -18.25 -12.94
CA GLU A 146 20.82 -17.90 -13.76
C GLU A 146 21.46 -16.58 -13.31
N ILE A 147 20.63 -15.54 -13.08
CA ILE A 147 21.07 -14.24 -12.60
C ILE A 147 21.70 -14.36 -11.21
N ALA A 148 21.03 -15.04 -10.26
CA ALA A 148 21.52 -15.20 -8.91
C ALA A 148 22.87 -15.95 -8.82
N ASN A 149 23.14 -16.84 -9.76
CA ASN A 149 24.40 -17.58 -9.82
C ASN A 149 25.50 -16.84 -10.59
N SER A 150 25.18 -15.88 -11.42
CA SER A 150 26.15 -15.13 -12.26
C SER A 150 26.44 -13.72 -11.74
N SER A 151 25.51 -13.06 -11.08
CA SER A 151 25.69 -11.69 -10.58
C SER A 151 26.18 -11.65 -9.14
N ARG A 152 27.21 -10.84 -8.89
CA ARG A 152 27.77 -10.62 -7.55
C ARG A 152 26.94 -9.68 -6.70
N SER A 153 26.08 -8.88 -7.30
CA SER A 153 25.21 -7.96 -6.60
C SER A 153 24.05 -8.66 -5.89
N VAL A 154 23.63 -9.85 -6.37
CA VAL A 154 22.51 -10.58 -5.76
C VAL A 154 22.93 -11.19 -4.43
N VAL A 155 22.28 -10.74 -3.35
CA VAL A 155 22.56 -11.20 -1.99
C VAL A 155 21.43 -12.03 -1.39
N ARG A 156 20.25 -12.04 -2.00
CA ARG A 156 19.06 -12.81 -1.59
C ARG A 156 18.11 -12.96 -2.76
N VAL A 157 17.30 -14.04 -2.73
CA VAL A 157 16.18 -14.22 -3.66
C VAL A 157 14.85 -14.24 -2.88
N VAL A 158 13.83 -13.59 -3.45
CA VAL A 158 12.45 -13.59 -2.92
C VAL A 158 11.54 -14.22 -3.97
N VAL A 159 10.99 -15.39 -3.67
CA VAL A 159 10.08 -16.14 -4.55
C VAL A 159 8.64 -15.77 -4.20
N GLY A 160 7.98 -15.05 -5.11
CA GLY A 160 6.65 -14.51 -4.87
C GLY A 160 6.66 -13.24 -4.02
N ASN A 161 5.75 -12.35 -4.34
CA ASN A 161 5.42 -11.17 -3.56
C ASN A 161 3.92 -11.12 -3.35
N GLU A 162 3.46 -11.38 -2.13
CA GLU A 162 2.04 -11.44 -1.77
C GLU A 162 1.24 -12.44 -2.64
N ALA A 163 1.89 -13.52 -3.10
CA ALA A 163 1.28 -14.47 -4.00
C ALA A 163 0.19 -15.31 -3.31
N LEU A 164 0.36 -15.62 -2.02
CA LEU A 164 -0.67 -16.25 -1.20
C LEU A 164 -1.80 -15.25 -0.86
N PHE A 165 -1.46 -14.01 -0.56
CA PHE A 165 -2.44 -12.97 -0.29
C PHE A 165 -3.33 -12.69 -1.51
N ARG A 166 -2.76 -12.72 -2.71
CA ARG A 166 -3.50 -12.57 -3.98
C ARG A 166 -4.22 -13.84 -4.43
N GLU A 167 -4.12 -14.92 -3.65
CA GLU A 167 -4.73 -16.23 -3.96
C GLU A 167 -4.28 -16.80 -5.33
N GLU A 168 -3.07 -16.46 -5.76
CA GLU A 168 -2.50 -16.89 -7.05
C GLU A 168 -1.78 -18.25 -6.97
N ILE A 169 -1.44 -18.69 -5.76
CA ILE A 169 -0.76 -19.97 -5.49
C ILE A 169 -1.17 -20.49 -4.12
N THR A 170 -1.14 -21.81 -3.94
CA THR A 170 -1.34 -22.41 -2.60
C THR A 170 -0.03 -22.43 -1.79
N PRO A 171 -0.10 -22.51 -0.44
CA PRO A 171 1.10 -22.61 0.40
C PRO A 171 1.99 -23.80 -0.01
N GLU A 172 1.42 -24.97 -0.28
CA GLU A 172 2.15 -26.17 -0.66
C GLU A 172 2.91 -25.99 -1.99
N ALA A 173 2.23 -25.37 -2.98
CA ALA A 173 2.87 -25.09 -4.27
C ALA A 173 3.98 -24.05 -4.14
N LEU A 174 3.80 -23.01 -3.30
CA LEU A 174 4.83 -22.02 -3.04
C LEU A 174 6.06 -22.63 -2.36
N ILE A 175 5.87 -23.56 -1.39
CA ILE A 175 6.97 -24.28 -0.74
C ILE A 175 7.79 -25.08 -1.77
N VAL A 176 7.13 -25.76 -2.71
CA VAL A 176 7.82 -26.49 -3.78
C VAL A 176 8.70 -25.56 -4.62
N LEU A 177 8.20 -24.36 -4.97
CA LEU A 177 9.00 -23.37 -5.71
C LEU A 177 10.16 -22.82 -4.88
N LEU A 178 9.92 -22.53 -3.59
CA LEU A 178 10.97 -22.09 -2.65
C LEU A 178 12.10 -23.12 -2.55
N ASP A 179 11.77 -24.38 -2.35
CA ASP A 179 12.77 -25.45 -2.21
C ASP A 179 13.54 -25.68 -3.51
N ARG A 180 12.88 -25.60 -4.66
CA ARG A 180 13.52 -25.65 -5.96
C ARG A 180 14.56 -24.54 -6.14
N VAL A 181 14.17 -23.29 -5.86
CA VAL A 181 15.09 -22.15 -5.99
C VAL A 181 16.22 -22.27 -4.96
N ARG A 182 15.91 -22.64 -3.72
CA ARG A 182 16.90 -22.82 -2.65
C ARG A 182 17.95 -23.87 -2.97
N ALA A 183 17.56 -24.95 -3.65
CA ALA A 183 18.47 -25.98 -4.10
C ALA A 183 19.39 -25.53 -5.26
N ALA A 184 19.00 -24.50 -6.01
CA ALA A 184 19.66 -24.06 -7.23
C ALA A 184 20.57 -22.82 -7.08
N VAL A 185 20.45 -22.08 -5.95
CA VAL A 185 21.22 -20.84 -5.72
C VAL A 185 22.04 -20.91 -4.43
N LYS A 186 23.09 -20.08 -4.34
CA LYS A 186 23.99 -20.04 -3.16
C LYS A 186 23.60 -18.99 -2.12
N VAL A 187 22.66 -18.13 -2.45
CA VAL A 187 22.19 -17.04 -1.57
C VAL A 187 20.92 -17.44 -0.82
N PRO A 188 20.61 -16.81 0.31
CA PRO A 188 19.36 -17.08 1.05
C PRO A 188 18.12 -16.87 0.17
N VAL A 189 17.12 -17.75 0.35
CA VAL A 189 15.85 -17.71 -0.37
C VAL A 189 14.70 -17.58 0.63
N THR A 190 13.77 -16.68 0.34
CA THR A 190 12.57 -16.42 1.12
C THR A 190 11.38 -16.09 0.22
N THR A 191 10.21 -15.89 0.80
CA THR A 191 9.04 -15.26 0.16
C THR A 191 8.66 -13.98 0.90
N SER A 192 7.77 -13.19 0.35
CA SER A 192 7.28 -11.96 0.96
C SER A 192 5.76 -11.97 0.96
N GLU A 193 5.19 -12.02 2.15
CA GLU A 193 3.75 -12.01 2.38
C GLU A 193 3.38 -11.02 3.47
N GLN A 194 2.10 -10.67 3.56
CA GLN A 194 1.57 -9.86 4.65
C GLN A 194 1.60 -10.63 5.97
N TRP A 195 1.74 -9.94 7.10
CA TRP A 195 1.92 -10.55 8.43
C TRP A 195 0.83 -11.58 8.79
N HIS A 196 -0.44 -11.30 8.46
CA HIS A 196 -1.56 -12.20 8.75
C HIS A 196 -1.57 -13.48 7.89
N ILE A 197 -0.89 -13.48 6.73
CA ILE A 197 -0.67 -14.67 5.93
C ILE A 197 0.38 -15.56 6.60
N TRP A 198 1.45 -14.97 7.14
CA TRP A 198 2.43 -15.69 7.94
C TRP A 198 1.82 -16.31 9.20
N GLU A 199 0.93 -15.58 9.89
CA GLU A 199 0.23 -16.10 11.07
C GLU A 199 -0.62 -17.33 10.78
N LYS A 200 -1.25 -17.36 9.60
CA LYS A 200 -2.08 -18.51 9.15
C LYS A 200 -1.26 -19.69 8.63
N ASN A 201 -0.01 -19.45 8.20
CA ASN A 201 0.88 -20.44 7.59
C ASN A 201 2.24 -20.47 8.30
N PRO A 202 2.33 -20.93 9.55
CA PRO A 202 3.52 -20.83 10.38
C PRO A 202 4.65 -21.82 10.03
N GLN A 203 4.58 -22.52 8.91
CA GLN A 203 5.55 -23.56 8.50
C GLN A 203 6.83 -23.00 7.89
#